data_19ecd8c5eeb24b083db5d27bdab10952
#
_entry.id   19ecd8c5eeb24b083db5d27bdab10952
#
_cell.length_a   1.000
_cell.length_b   1.000
_cell.length_c   1.000
_cell.angle_alpha   90.00
_cell.angle_beta   90.00
_cell.angle_gamma   90.00
#
_symmetry.space_group_name_H-M   'P 1'
#
loop_
_entity.id
_entity.type
_entity.pdbx_description
1 polymer ?
#
loop_
_entity_poly.entity_id
_entity_poly.type
_entity_poly.pdbx_seq_one_letter_code
_entity_poly.pdbx_strand_id
1 'polypeptide(L)'
;GTIVSLFPQYTLSEEDLTAAQEEYTGYLETLYALADDDWSNFETALFYHDFLAANYEYDTSYSIYDAYGFLKNQKGVCQAYTLTYTALMDHFGIPCTYVSSENMNHIWNAVYVDGSWYHLDVTHDDPVYDREGRVKHDYFLSGSLTTAEKKAGATDMVVGGAGIVFSENNHPFYELLCTSNAAIVEGRGKWYGIFADDSSAWLSEIDFDSAVTVKADTGLSVRWRIPQVTDSAYLGNFSALCTDGDYLYYHSDSEIYAYDLSAGKKVKIYTCEETTTLYGLQLQEGQLVAYCGVSPNVAAFSPLDIPVNLPAYYTITWIVEGQEPY
;
A
#
# COMPACT_ATOMS: atom_id res chain seq x y z
N GLY A 1 37.20 10.12 -10.54
CA GLY A 1 37.17 11.26 -11.47
C GLY A 1 36.63 12.49 -10.79
N THR A 2 37.15 13.67 -11.13
CA THR A 2 36.67 14.95 -10.59
C THR A 2 35.63 15.50 -11.55
N ILE A 3 34.42 15.78 -11.07
CA ILE A 3 33.40 16.47 -11.86
C ILE A 3 33.88 17.92 -12.01
N VAL A 4 34.12 18.35 -13.24
CA VAL A 4 34.65 19.69 -13.54
C VAL A 4 33.53 20.71 -13.79
N SER A 5 32.39 20.24 -14.29
CA SER A 5 31.19 21.06 -14.47
C SER A 5 29.95 20.17 -14.65
N LEU A 6 28.80 20.69 -14.23
CA LEU A 6 27.49 20.11 -14.43
C LEU A 6 26.65 21.08 -15.27
N PHE A 7 26.13 20.61 -16.39
CA PHE A 7 25.21 21.38 -17.24
C PHE A 7 23.83 20.74 -17.14
N PRO A 8 22.84 21.40 -16.52
CA PRO A 8 21.47 20.89 -16.54
C PRO A 8 20.93 20.87 -17.98
N GLN A 9 20.31 19.76 -18.33
CA GLN A 9 19.56 19.63 -19.58
C GLN A 9 18.07 19.63 -19.23
N TYR A 10 17.38 20.66 -19.66
CA TYR A 10 15.93 20.77 -19.48
C TYR A 10 15.22 20.07 -20.62
N THR A 11 14.26 19.22 -20.29
CA THR A 11 13.42 18.48 -21.25
C THR A 11 12.07 19.14 -21.49
N LEU A 12 11.70 20.11 -20.64
CA LEU A 12 10.46 20.88 -20.73
C LEU A 12 10.74 22.34 -21.01
N SER A 13 9.80 23.03 -21.63
CA SER A 13 9.78 24.50 -21.69
C SER A 13 9.55 25.09 -20.30
N GLU A 14 9.82 26.38 -20.08
CA GLU A 14 9.56 27.04 -18.79
C GLU A 14 8.06 27.03 -18.44
N GLU A 15 7.19 27.19 -19.43
CA GLU A 15 5.73 27.13 -19.26
C GLU A 15 5.26 25.74 -18.88
N ASP A 16 5.73 24.68 -19.58
CA ASP A 16 5.41 23.31 -19.28
C ASP A 16 5.94 22.87 -17.91
N LEU A 17 7.13 23.36 -17.53
CA LEU A 17 7.70 23.09 -16.21
C LEU A 17 6.85 23.72 -15.09
N THR A 18 6.39 24.95 -15.28
CA THR A 18 5.52 25.64 -14.31
C THR A 18 4.20 24.88 -14.14
N ALA A 19 3.57 24.50 -15.25
CA ALA A 19 2.34 23.72 -15.21
C ALA A 19 2.53 22.35 -14.52
N ALA A 20 3.64 21.66 -14.82
CA ALA A 20 3.96 20.38 -14.16
C ALA A 20 4.22 20.53 -12.65
N GLN A 21 4.85 21.64 -12.23
CA GLN A 21 5.07 21.93 -10.81
C GLN A 21 3.75 22.22 -10.07
N GLU A 22 2.84 22.98 -10.68
CA GLU A 22 1.52 23.25 -10.12
C GLU A 22 0.70 21.96 -9.99
N GLU A 23 0.70 21.14 -11.02
CA GLU A 23 0.02 19.82 -11.01
C GLU A 23 0.60 18.89 -9.94
N TYR A 24 1.94 18.79 -9.86
CA TYR A 24 2.64 17.99 -8.83
C TYR A 24 2.30 18.45 -7.42
N THR A 25 2.30 19.76 -7.20
CA THR A 25 1.91 20.35 -5.91
C THR A 25 0.48 19.98 -5.55
N GLY A 26 -0.45 20.06 -6.51
CA GLY A 26 -1.84 19.67 -6.30
C GLY A 26 -2.02 18.19 -5.93
N TYR A 27 -1.26 17.29 -6.56
CA TYR A 27 -1.25 15.87 -6.16
C TYR A 27 -0.76 15.69 -4.71
N LEU A 28 0.36 16.33 -4.36
CA LEU A 28 0.89 16.24 -3.00
C LEU A 28 -0.07 16.82 -1.96
N GLU A 29 -0.68 17.97 -2.21
CA GLU A 29 -1.68 18.56 -1.31
C GLU A 29 -2.87 17.64 -1.09
N THR A 30 -3.32 16.95 -2.14
CA THR A 30 -4.38 15.94 -2.03
C THR A 30 -3.95 14.78 -1.11
N LEU A 31 -2.72 14.30 -1.27
CA LEU A 31 -2.18 13.23 -0.42
C LEU A 31 -2.00 13.70 1.04
N TYR A 32 -1.44 14.88 1.26
CA TYR A 32 -1.23 15.42 2.61
C TYR A 32 -2.54 15.52 3.40
N ALA A 33 -3.65 15.84 2.72
CA ALA A 33 -4.96 15.96 3.34
C ALA A 33 -5.58 14.61 3.78
N LEU A 34 -4.96 13.48 3.45
CA LEU A 34 -5.44 12.15 3.86
C LEU A 34 -5.01 11.75 5.26
N ALA A 35 -3.91 12.31 5.77
CA ALA A 35 -3.40 12.00 7.11
C ALA A 35 -4.03 12.90 8.16
N ASP A 36 -4.18 12.38 9.36
CA ASP A 36 -4.62 13.14 10.53
C ASP A 36 -3.37 13.75 11.22
N ASP A 37 -3.45 15.03 11.58
CA ASP A 37 -2.36 15.76 12.25
C ASP A 37 -2.05 15.18 13.66
N ASP A 38 -2.95 14.44 14.24
CA ASP A 38 -2.79 13.80 15.56
C ASP A 38 -2.08 12.43 15.49
N TRP A 39 -1.81 11.90 14.28
CA TRP A 39 -1.10 10.63 14.14
C TRP A 39 0.36 10.72 14.57
N SER A 40 0.86 9.64 15.18
CA SER A 40 2.28 9.48 15.46
C SER A 40 3.09 9.32 14.18
N ASN A 41 4.43 9.51 14.27
CA ASN A 41 5.32 9.27 13.12
C ASN A 41 5.21 7.84 12.59
N PHE A 42 4.96 6.86 13.46
CA PHE A 42 4.74 5.47 13.07
C PHE A 42 3.44 5.31 12.25
N GLU A 43 2.34 5.86 12.73
CA GLU A 43 1.04 5.78 12.06
C GLU A 43 1.06 6.48 10.71
N THR A 44 1.65 7.67 10.63
CA THR A 44 1.84 8.40 9.37
C THR A 44 2.70 7.60 8.39
N ALA A 45 3.82 7.03 8.86
CA ALA A 45 4.70 6.21 8.05
C ALA A 45 3.99 4.96 7.51
N LEU A 46 3.21 4.28 8.36
CA LEU A 46 2.42 3.10 7.99
C LEU A 46 1.34 3.45 6.97
N PHE A 47 0.58 4.52 7.24
CA PHE A 47 -0.48 4.94 6.35
C PHE A 47 0.01 5.19 4.93
N TYR A 48 1.08 5.98 4.75
CA TYR A 48 1.58 6.27 3.41
C TYR A 48 2.30 5.10 2.74
N HIS A 49 2.93 4.21 3.51
CA HIS A 49 3.43 2.95 2.98
C HIS A 49 2.28 2.14 2.36
N ASP A 50 1.24 1.91 3.13
CA ASP A 50 0.10 1.09 2.72
C ASP A 50 -0.72 1.76 1.62
N PHE A 51 -0.90 3.08 1.70
CA PHE A 51 -1.60 3.84 0.68
C PHE A 51 -0.91 3.74 -0.69
N LEU A 52 0.41 3.91 -0.74
CA LEU A 52 1.14 3.80 -1.99
C LEU A 52 1.14 2.37 -2.53
N ALA A 53 1.36 1.37 -1.69
CA ALA A 53 1.36 -0.04 -2.12
C ALA A 53 -0.04 -0.54 -2.53
N ALA A 54 -1.12 0.04 -1.99
CA ALA A 54 -2.49 -0.38 -2.30
C ALA A 54 -3.10 0.32 -3.52
N ASN A 55 -2.60 1.51 -3.90
CA ASN A 55 -3.25 2.36 -4.89
C ASN A 55 -2.36 2.73 -6.09
N TYR A 56 -1.10 2.31 -6.10
CA TYR A 56 -0.15 2.55 -7.19
C TYR A 56 0.43 1.22 -7.66
N GLU A 57 0.86 1.15 -8.91
CA GLU A 57 1.40 -0.05 -9.54
C GLU A 57 2.91 0.06 -9.80
N TYR A 58 3.61 -1.08 -9.74
CA TYR A 58 4.99 -1.13 -10.23
C TYR A 58 5.05 -1.05 -11.75
N ASP A 59 5.77 -0.04 -12.29
CA ASP A 59 5.93 0.13 -13.74
C ASP A 59 6.88 -0.90 -14.35
N THR A 60 6.32 -2.01 -14.84
CA THR A 60 7.07 -3.06 -15.53
C THR A 60 7.61 -2.65 -16.89
N SER A 61 7.22 -1.48 -17.42
CA SER A 61 7.81 -0.90 -18.64
C SER A 61 9.09 -0.12 -18.38
N TYR A 62 9.43 0.12 -17.11
CA TYR A 62 10.61 0.88 -16.68
C TYR A 62 10.69 2.27 -17.31
N SER A 63 9.60 3.00 -17.33
CA SER A 63 9.50 4.32 -17.99
C SER A 63 9.36 5.50 -17.02
N ILE A 64 8.87 5.29 -15.80
CA ILE A 64 8.55 6.33 -14.82
C ILE A 64 9.46 6.20 -13.59
N TYR A 65 10.36 7.18 -13.45
CA TYR A 65 11.41 7.20 -12.41
C TYR A 65 11.26 8.36 -11.42
N ASP A 66 10.42 9.34 -11.68
CA ASP A 66 10.25 10.54 -10.87
C ASP A 66 8.89 10.57 -10.18
N ALA A 67 8.81 11.37 -9.09
CA ALA A 67 7.62 11.44 -8.25
C ALA A 67 6.42 12.09 -8.97
N TYR A 68 6.66 13.08 -9.86
CA TYR A 68 5.57 13.70 -10.63
C TYR A 68 4.93 12.70 -11.59
N GLY A 69 5.76 11.99 -12.37
CA GLY A 69 5.29 10.95 -13.28
C GLY A 69 4.55 9.84 -12.53
N PHE A 70 5.03 9.47 -11.33
CA PHE A 70 4.42 8.48 -10.47
C PHE A 70 3.00 8.88 -10.03
N LEU A 71 2.86 10.07 -9.46
CA LEU A 71 1.57 10.57 -8.99
C LEU A 71 0.58 10.77 -10.13
N LYS A 72 1.06 11.26 -11.29
CA LYS A 72 0.23 11.48 -12.46
C LYS A 72 -0.29 10.21 -13.13
N ASN A 73 0.53 9.16 -13.17
CA ASN A 73 0.20 7.92 -13.90
C ASN A 73 -0.16 6.78 -12.96
N GLN A 74 -0.12 6.99 -11.65
CA GLN A 74 -0.37 6.00 -10.60
C GLN A 74 0.51 4.75 -10.72
N LYS A 75 1.70 4.89 -11.30
CA LYS A 75 2.69 3.81 -11.42
C LYS A 75 4.11 4.34 -11.58
N GLY A 76 5.09 3.54 -11.16
CA GLY A 76 6.49 3.87 -11.33
C GLY A 76 7.43 2.78 -10.86
N VAL A 77 8.72 2.98 -11.07
CA VAL A 77 9.76 2.06 -10.56
C VAL A 77 10.18 2.42 -9.14
N CYS A 78 11.04 1.63 -8.52
CA CYS A 78 11.50 1.82 -7.14
C CYS A 78 11.95 3.25 -6.81
N GLN A 79 12.60 3.95 -7.75
CA GLN A 79 13.02 5.34 -7.56
C GLN A 79 11.82 6.28 -7.40
N ALA A 80 10.77 6.10 -8.17
CA ALA A 80 9.57 6.92 -8.11
C ALA A 80 8.83 6.73 -6.77
N TYR A 81 8.69 5.48 -6.30
CA TYR A 81 8.17 5.17 -4.95
C TYR A 81 9.01 5.83 -3.86
N THR A 82 10.35 5.66 -3.90
CA THR A 82 11.27 6.22 -2.91
C THR A 82 11.18 7.74 -2.83
N LEU A 83 11.16 8.43 -3.96
CA LEU A 83 11.07 9.89 -4.01
C LEU A 83 9.73 10.41 -3.51
N THR A 84 8.62 9.75 -3.90
CA THR A 84 7.29 10.14 -3.44
C THR A 84 7.15 9.91 -1.95
N TYR A 85 7.56 8.75 -1.44
CA TYR A 85 7.51 8.47 -0.01
C TYR A 85 8.36 9.46 0.80
N THR A 86 9.56 9.82 0.32
CA THR A 86 10.40 10.86 0.95
C THR A 86 9.68 12.19 1.01
N ALA A 87 9.04 12.63 -0.09
CA ALA A 87 8.32 13.91 -0.12
C ALA A 87 7.14 13.94 0.88
N LEU A 88 6.44 12.82 1.04
CA LEU A 88 5.37 12.67 2.02
C LEU A 88 5.91 12.75 3.45
N MET A 89 6.97 12.03 3.78
CA MET A 89 7.59 12.06 5.10
C MET A 89 8.16 13.44 5.45
N ASP A 90 8.80 14.11 4.50
CA ASP A 90 9.33 15.47 4.68
C ASP A 90 8.26 16.48 5.06
N HIS A 91 7.05 16.36 4.46
CA HIS A 91 5.92 17.23 4.79
C HIS A 91 5.52 17.14 6.25
N PHE A 92 5.48 15.93 6.81
CA PHE A 92 5.14 15.67 8.22
C PHE A 92 6.34 15.81 9.17
N GLY A 93 7.49 16.25 8.68
CA GLY A 93 8.71 16.42 9.49
C GLY A 93 9.31 15.09 9.98
N ILE A 94 8.99 13.98 9.35
CA ILE A 94 9.53 12.66 9.65
C ILE A 94 10.84 12.49 8.88
N PRO A 95 12.01 12.37 9.54
CA PRO A 95 13.26 12.23 8.83
C PRO A 95 13.28 10.99 7.94
N CYS A 96 13.44 11.21 6.65
CA CYS A 96 13.45 10.17 5.63
C CYS A 96 14.53 10.45 4.59
N THR A 97 15.15 9.40 4.09
CA THR A 97 16.12 9.47 2.98
C THR A 97 16.11 8.16 2.20
N TYR A 98 17.03 8.02 1.26
CA TYR A 98 17.13 6.82 0.45
C TYR A 98 18.28 5.90 0.87
N VAL A 99 18.14 4.64 0.54
CA VAL A 99 19.18 3.62 0.50
C VAL A 99 19.22 3.06 -0.92
N SER A 100 20.40 2.91 -1.50
CA SER A 100 20.55 2.32 -2.84
C SER A 100 21.59 1.22 -2.86
N SER A 101 21.46 0.29 -3.80
CA SER A 101 22.41 -0.76 -4.10
C SER A 101 22.51 -0.93 -5.62
N GLU A 102 23.70 -0.71 -6.19
CA GLU A 102 23.95 -0.96 -7.62
C GLU A 102 23.87 -2.45 -7.94
N ASN A 103 24.36 -3.32 -7.04
CA ASN A 103 24.31 -4.76 -7.21
C ASN A 103 22.88 -5.30 -7.33
N MET A 104 21.93 -4.68 -6.66
CA MET A 104 20.51 -5.03 -6.79
C MET A 104 19.79 -4.21 -7.86
N ASN A 105 20.42 -3.17 -8.42
CA ASN A 105 19.75 -2.16 -9.24
C ASN A 105 18.45 -1.68 -8.59
N HIS A 106 18.54 -1.30 -7.30
CA HIS A 106 17.38 -0.99 -6.48
C HIS A 106 17.64 0.17 -5.52
N ILE A 107 16.56 0.89 -5.19
CA ILE A 107 16.56 1.99 -4.24
C ILE A 107 15.29 1.93 -3.38
N TRP A 108 15.42 2.25 -2.08
CA TRP A 108 14.34 2.24 -1.09
C TRP A 108 14.58 3.30 -0.02
N ASN A 109 13.73 3.40 0.99
CA ASN A 109 13.84 4.42 2.02
C ASN A 109 14.56 3.95 3.29
N ALA A 110 15.22 4.91 3.94
CA ALA A 110 15.56 4.90 5.37
C ALA A 110 14.66 5.92 6.05
N VAL A 111 13.96 5.53 7.11
CA VAL A 111 13.02 6.39 7.84
C VAL A 111 13.29 6.35 9.33
N TYR A 112 13.16 7.51 10.00
CA TYR A 112 13.37 7.63 11.45
C TYR A 112 12.03 7.63 12.18
N VAL A 113 11.75 6.55 12.88
CA VAL A 113 10.53 6.33 13.62
C VAL A 113 10.86 5.83 15.02
N ASP A 114 10.17 6.31 16.03
CA ASP A 114 10.30 5.90 17.43
C ASP A 114 11.75 5.86 17.96
N GLY A 115 12.51 6.86 17.56
CA GLY A 115 13.89 7.05 18.05
C GLY A 115 14.94 6.22 17.33
N SER A 116 14.61 5.53 16.23
CA SER A 116 15.54 4.69 15.48
C SER A 116 15.36 4.81 13.97
N TRP A 117 16.43 4.55 13.20
CA TRP A 117 16.38 4.42 11.77
C TRP A 117 16.06 2.98 11.37
N TYR A 118 15.12 2.83 10.45
CA TYR A 118 14.73 1.55 9.86
C TYR A 118 14.78 1.60 8.34
N HIS A 119 14.91 0.43 7.72
CA HIS A 119 14.68 0.29 6.28
C HIS A 119 13.18 0.18 6.01
N LEU A 120 12.74 0.79 4.93
CA LEU A 120 11.37 0.75 4.45
C LEU A 120 11.35 0.69 2.92
N ASP A 121 10.66 -0.29 2.35
CA ASP A 121 10.65 -0.51 0.91
C ASP A 121 9.25 -0.78 0.40
N VAL A 122 8.53 0.29 0.09
CA VAL A 122 7.16 0.21 -0.48
C VAL A 122 7.14 -0.64 -1.75
N THR A 123 8.16 -0.51 -2.62
CA THR A 123 8.22 -1.24 -3.89
C THR A 123 8.23 -2.76 -3.70
N HIS A 124 8.94 -3.27 -2.69
CA HIS A 124 8.99 -4.70 -2.42
C HIS A 124 7.77 -5.21 -1.62
N ASP A 125 7.05 -4.31 -0.98
CA ASP A 125 5.80 -4.61 -0.29
C ASP A 125 4.56 -4.44 -1.20
N ASP A 126 4.74 -3.81 -2.37
CA ASP A 126 3.78 -3.77 -3.47
C ASP A 126 3.98 -4.98 -4.39
N PRO A 127 3.02 -5.91 -4.47
CA PRO A 127 3.18 -7.13 -5.25
C PRO A 127 3.19 -6.88 -6.75
N VAL A 128 4.27 -7.24 -7.42
CA VAL A 128 4.32 -7.35 -8.89
C VAL A 128 3.60 -8.63 -9.30
N TYR A 129 2.86 -8.45 -10.13
CA TYR A 129 1.53 -8.33 -10.68
C TYR A 129 0.55 -7.74 -9.65
N ASP A 130 0.18 -6.53 -9.85
CA ASP A 130 -0.67 -5.79 -8.94
C ASP A 130 -1.98 -6.50 -8.60
N ARG A 131 -2.42 -6.29 -7.37
CA ARG A 131 -3.71 -6.75 -6.84
C ARG A 131 -4.24 -5.66 -5.93
N GLU A 132 -5.26 -5.05 -6.40
CA GLU A 132 -5.85 -3.87 -5.81
C GLU A 132 -6.23 -4.10 -4.35
N GLY A 133 -5.58 -3.33 -3.49
CA GLY A 133 -5.70 -3.41 -2.04
C GLY A 133 -4.86 -4.50 -1.37
N ARG A 134 -3.98 -5.19 -2.10
CA ARG A 134 -3.00 -6.10 -1.49
C ARG A 134 -1.73 -5.34 -1.14
N VAL A 135 -1.38 -5.40 0.13
CA VAL A 135 -0.17 -4.80 0.68
C VAL A 135 0.57 -5.83 1.52
N LYS A 136 1.87 -5.94 1.33
CA LYS A 136 2.76 -6.68 2.23
C LYS A 136 3.46 -5.73 3.19
N HIS A 137 4.01 -6.28 4.25
CA HIS A 137 4.78 -5.53 5.25
C HIS A 137 6.13 -6.17 5.55
N ASP A 138 6.61 -7.01 4.63
CA ASP A 138 7.88 -7.73 4.77
C ASP A 138 9.10 -6.81 4.83
N TYR A 139 8.97 -5.59 4.32
CA TYR A 139 10.03 -4.59 4.25
C TYR A 139 9.65 -3.28 4.96
N PHE A 140 8.54 -3.25 5.68
CA PHE A 140 8.13 -2.09 6.46
C PHE A 140 8.86 -2.07 7.81
N LEU A 141 9.66 -1.03 8.06
CA LEU A 141 10.43 -0.79 9.29
C LEU A 141 11.30 -1.99 9.72
N SER A 142 11.98 -2.62 8.75
CA SER A 142 12.92 -3.71 9.03
C SER A 142 14.25 -3.19 9.56
N GLY A 143 14.82 -3.91 10.54
CA GLY A 143 16.16 -3.65 11.07
C GLY A 143 17.25 -4.14 10.12
N SER A 144 18.51 -3.75 10.41
CA SER A 144 19.65 -4.09 9.55
C SER A 144 19.90 -5.60 9.43
N LEU A 145 19.62 -6.39 10.46
CA LEU A 145 19.76 -7.85 10.39
C LEU A 145 18.77 -8.47 9.42
N THR A 146 17.48 -8.14 9.54
CA THR A 146 16.44 -8.63 8.63
C THR A 146 16.67 -8.14 7.20
N THR A 147 17.05 -6.86 7.03
CA THR A 147 17.34 -6.30 5.71
C THR A 147 18.54 -7.00 5.07
N ALA A 148 19.60 -7.30 5.82
CA ALA A 148 20.76 -8.02 5.30
C ALA A 148 20.39 -9.45 4.84
N GLU A 149 19.46 -10.11 5.50
CA GLU A 149 18.94 -11.43 5.11
C GLU A 149 18.07 -11.33 3.85
N LYS A 150 17.03 -10.48 3.88
CA LYS A 150 16.07 -10.33 2.79
C LYS A 150 16.67 -9.69 1.53
N LYS A 151 17.65 -8.81 1.68
CA LYS A 151 18.37 -8.12 0.60
C LYS A 151 19.83 -8.54 0.53
N ALA A 152 20.09 -9.85 0.58
CA ALA A 152 21.47 -10.40 0.59
C ALA A 152 22.33 -9.97 -0.62
N GLY A 153 21.71 -9.54 -1.72
CA GLY A 153 22.40 -8.95 -2.88
C GLY A 153 22.90 -7.52 -2.68
N ALA A 154 22.41 -6.80 -1.67
CA ALA A 154 22.72 -5.39 -1.40
C ALA A 154 24.04 -5.23 -0.59
N THR A 155 25.13 -5.83 -1.09
CA THR A 155 26.44 -5.80 -0.41
C THR A 155 27.16 -4.44 -0.50
N ASP A 156 26.65 -3.54 -1.32
CA ASP A 156 27.20 -2.21 -1.68
C ASP A 156 26.25 -1.06 -1.30
N MET A 157 25.45 -1.23 -0.25
CA MET A 157 24.46 -0.23 0.16
C MET A 157 25.10 1.15 0.40
N VAL A 158 24.47 2.17 -0.20
CA VAL A 158 24.77 3.58 0.00
C VAL A 158 23.54 4.26 0.59
N VAL A 159 23.72 4.98 1.69
CA VAL A 159 22.65 5.71 2.39
C VAL A 159 22.77 7.20 2.08
N GLY A 160 21.67 7.84 1.71
CA GLY A 160 21.61 9.28 1.48
C GLY A 160 21.67 10.04 2.80
N GLY A 161 22.81 10.63 3.10
CA GLY A 161 23.01 11.41 4.33
C GLY A 161 24.11 10.85 5.21
N ALA A 162 24.52 11.66 6.20
CA ALA A 162 25.59 11.32 7.13
C ALA A 162 25.03 10.98 8.51
N GLY A 163 25.69 10.06 9.21
CA GLY A 163 25.39 9.75 10.61
C GLY A 163 24.15 8.86 10.82
N ILE A 164 23.62 8.24 9.79
CA ILE A 164 22.52 7.30 9.91
C ILE A 164 23.03 5.97 10.43
N VAL A 165 22.49 5.53 11.55
CA VAL A 165 22.76 4.22 12.15
C VAL A 165 21.42 3.49 12.28
N PHE A 166 21.27 2.42 11.54
CA PHE A 166 20.05 1.61 11.57
C PHE A 166 19.94 0.81 12.87
N SER A 167 18.71 0.64 13.35
CA SER A 167 18.39 -0.38 14.35
C SER A 167 18.86 -1.76 13.86
N GLU A 168 19.44 -2.56 14.74
CA GLU A 168 19.73 -3.96 14.41
C GLU A 168 18.45 -4.77 14.30
N ASN A 169 17.49 -4.51 15.18
CA ASN A 169 16.22 -5.21 15.27
C ASN A 169 15.13 -4.50 14.49
N ASN A 170 14.13 -5.25 14.08
CA ASN A 170 12.92 -4.74 13.48
C ASN A 170 12.15 -3.84 14.47
N HIS A 171 11.28 -2.99 13.93
CA HIS A 171 10.32 -2.25 14.75
C HIS A 171 9.42 -3.24 15.53
N PRO A 172 8.95 -2.89 16.75
CA PRO A 172 8.14 -3.80 17.59
C PRO A 172 6.89 -4.37 16.91
N PHE A 173 6.27 -3.63 15.99
CA PHE A 173 5.09 -4.11 15.24
C PHE A 173 5.41 -4.91 13.98
N TYR A 174 6.66 -5.04 13.59
CA TYR A 174 7.07 -5.70 12.36
C TYR A 174 6.47 -7.13 12.23
N GLU A 175 6.63 -7.96 13.25
CA GLU A 175 6.15 -9.35 13.20
C GLU A 175 4.60 -9.44 13.09
N LEU A 176 3.88 -8.52 13.73
CA LEU A 176 2.42 -8.45 13.60
C LEU A 176 2.04 -8.07 12.18
N LEU A 177 2.63 -7.00 11.65
CA LEU A 177 2.29 -6.47 10.32
C LEU A 177 2.63 -7.47 9.21
N CYS A 178 3.73 -8.23 9.32
CA CYS A 178 4.07 -9.31 8.37
C CYS A 178 3.00 -10.41 8.27
N THR A 179 2.06 -10.50 9.21
CA THR A 179 0.92 -11.43 9.11
C THR A 179 -0.28 -10.86 8.36
N SER A 180 -0.20 -9.59 7.91
CA SER A 180 -1.18 -8.95 7.04
C SER A 180 -0.74 -8.98 5.58
N ASN A 181 -1.72 -9.17 4.68
CA ASN A 181 -1.57 -8.99 3.24
C ASN A 181 -2.56 -7.93 2.71
N ALA A 182 -3.00 -7.02 3.56
CA ALA A 182 -3.90 -5.91 3.23
C ALA A 182 -3.41 -4.63 3.90
N ALA A 183 -3.82 -3.49 3.40
CA ALA A 183 -3.57 -2.22 4.03
C ALA A 183 -4.10 -2.19 5.46
N ILE A 184 -3.37 -1.53 6.35
CA ILE A 184 -3.84 -1.17 7.69
C ILE A 184 -4.52 0.19 7.56
N VAL A 185 -5.75 0.29 7.97
CA VAL A 185 -6.59 1.46 7.75
C VAL A 185 -7.09 2.07 9.04
N GLU A 186 -7.27 3.39 9.03
CA GLU A 186 -7.85 4.11 10.16
C GLU A 186 -9.35 4.39 9.90
N GLY A 187 -10.20 4.24 10.92
CA GLY A 187 -11.59 4.61 10.91
C GLY A 187 -12.08 4.96 12.30
N ARG A 188 -12.71 6.11 12.45
CA ARG A 188 -13.23 6.64 13.72
C ARG A 188 -12.19 6.74 14.84
N GLY A 189 -10.97 7.13 14.51
CA GLY A 189 -9.87 7.28 15.47
C GLY A 189 -9.26 5.97 15.95
N LYS A 190 -9.43 4.88 15.18
CA LYS A 190 -8.88 3.55 15.48
C LYS A 190 -8.30 2.90 14.25
N TRP A 191 -7.30 2.05 14.46
CA TRP A 191 -6.65 1.31 13.39
C TRP A 191 -7.21 -0.10 13.26
N TYR A 192 -7.28 -0.56 12.02
CA TYR A 192 -7.81 -1.88 11.67
C TYR A 192 -6.94 -2.56 10.64
N GLY A 193 -6.79 -3.89 10.79
CA GLY A 193 -6.07 -4.72 9.85
C GLY A 193 -6.68 -6.11 9.70
N ILE A 194 -6.40 -6.75 8.58
CA ILE A 194 -6.71 -8.17 8.39
C ILE A 194 -5.43 -8.96 8.55
N PHE A 195 -5.42 -9.82 9.55
CA PHE A 195 -4.30 -10.67 9.88
C PHE A 195 -4.65 -12.13 9.58
N ALA A 196 -3.63 -12.90 9.24
CA ALA A 196 -3.81 -14.30 8.87
C ALA A 196 -2.73 -15.20 9.49
N ASP A 197 -3.11 -16.43 9.75
CA ASP A 197 -2.21 -17.54 9.96
C ASP A 197 -2.41 -18.60 8.85
N ASP A 198 -1.75 -19.75 8.97
CA ASP A 198 -1.83 -20.83 7.98
C ASP A 198 -3.25 -21.39 7.76
N SER A 199 -4.20 -21.10 8.65
CA SER A 199 -5.51 -21.73 8.71
C SER A 199 -6.68 -20.77 8.56
N SER A 200 -6.52 -19.50 8.95
CA SER A 200 -7.60 -18.52 9.01
C SER A 200 -7.12 -17.10 8.90
N ALA A 201 -8.03 -16.21 8.52
CA ALA A 201 -7.83 -14.76 8.58
C ALA A 201 -8.91 -14.12 9.45
N TRP A 202 -8.60 -12.94 10.00
CA TRP A 202 -9.52 -12.20 10.87
C TRP A 202 -9.28 -10.69 10.76
N LEU A 203 -10.37 -9.93 10.84
CA LEU A 203 -10.31 -8.49 11.04
C LEU A 203 -10.03 -8.18 12.51
N SER A 204 -9.10 -7.28 12.79
CA SER A 204 -8.82 -6.79 14.15
C SER A 204 -8.78 -5.27 14.21
N GLU A 205 -9.25 -4.74 15.33
CA GLU A 205 -8.87 -3.42 15.82
C GLU A 205 -7.45 -3.50 16.41
N ILE A 206 -6.64 -2.48 16.18
CA ILE A 206 -5.25 -2.38 16.64
C ILE A 206 -5.13 -1.12 17.49
N ASP A 207 -4.56 -1.27 18.66
CA ASP A 207 -4.10 -0.17 19.50
C ASP A 207 -2.56 -0.17 19.47
N PHE A 208 -1.99 0.78 18.76
CA PHE A 208 -0.55 0.90 18.63
C PHE A 208 0.13 1.40 19.91
N ASP A 209 -0.55 2.14 20.77
CA ASP A 209 0.00 2.63 22.04
C ASP A 209 0.22 1.48 23.04
N SER A 210 -0.75 0.59 23.14
CA SER A 210 -0.71 -0.55 24.08
C SER A 210 -0.23 -1.87 23.46
N ALA A 211 0.01 -1.86 22.14
CA ALA A 211 0.33 -3.06 21.35
C ALA A 211 -0.71 -4.19 21.50
N VAL A 212 -1.98 -3.83 21.55
CA VAL A 212 -3.10 -4.78 21.70
C VAL A 212 -3.89 -4.88 20.40
N THR A 213 -4.25 -6.11 20.03
CA THR A 213 -5.18 -6.39 18.93
C THR A 213 -6.44 -7.04 19.47
N VAL A 214 -7.60 -6.57 18.99
CA VAL A 214 -8.91 -7.13 19.35
C VAL A 214 -9.60 -7.63 18.09
N LYS A 215 -9.85 -8.94 18.01
CA LYS A 215 -10.53 -9.55 16.87
C LYS A 215 -11.98 -9.05 16.77
N ALA A 216 -12.30 -8.38 15.66
CA ALA A 216 -13.63 -7.86 15.36
C ALA A 216 -14.45 -8.83 14.53
N ASP A 217 -13.85 -9.51 13.55
CA ASP A 217 -14.47 -10.57 12.77
C ASP A 217 -13.47 -11.72 12.57
N THR A 218 -13.95 -12.95 12.57
CA THR A 218 -13.12 -14.15 12.51
C THR A 218 -13.62 -15.13 11.45
N GLY A 219 -12.72 -16.02 11.01
CA GLY A 219 -13.08 -17.09 10.08
C GLY A 219 -13.25 -16.60 8.63
N LEU A 220 -12.51 -15.56 8.24
CA LEU A 220 -12.44 -15.15 6.85
C LEU A 220 -11.75 -16.26 6.04
N SER A 221 -12.48 -16.82 5.08
CA SER A 221 -11.93 -17.83 4.17
C SER A 221 -11.46 -17.14 2.90
N VAL A 222 -10.19 -16.78 2.87
CA VAL A 222 -9.58 -16.13 1.70
C VAL A 222 -8.36 -16.91 1.29
N ARG A 223 -8.29 -17.26 0.01
CA ARG A 223 -7.11 -17.89 -0.59
C ARG A 223 -6.74 -17.17 -1.86
N TRP A 224 -5.56 -16.58 -1.86
CA TRP A 224 -5.03 -15.94 -3.03
C TRP A 224 -3.91 -16.77 -3.65
N ARG A 225 -3.95 -16.94 -4.97
CA ARG A 225 -2.91 -17.60 -5.75
C ARG A 225 -2.47 -16.68 -6.87
N ILE A 226 -1.15 -16.54 -7.05
CA ILE A 226 -0.60 -16.03 -8.30
C ILE A 226 -0.62 -17.19 -9.31
N PRO A 227 -1.38 -17.08 -10.40
CA PRO A 227 -1.62 -18.21 -11.31
C PRO A 227 -0.39 -18.71 -12.05
N GLN A 228 0.61 -17.85 -12.24
CA GLN A 228 1.80 -18.16 -13.00
C GLN A 228 2.93 -18.75 -12.17
N VAL A 229 2.79 -18.75 -10.86
CA VAL A 229 3.78 -19.31 -9.96
C VAL A 229 3.22 -20.61 -9.41
N THR A 230 3.79 -21.71 -9.83
CA THR A 230 3.41 -23.06 -9.38
C THR A 230 3.92 -23.39 -7.99
N ASP A 231 4.67 -22.48 -7.37
CA ASP A 231 5.24 -22.66 -6.05
C ASP A 231 4.21 -22.32 -4.96
N SER A 232 4.10 -23.21 -3.98
CA SER A 232 3.21 -23.06 -2.82
C SER A 232 3.54 -21.86 -1.93
N ALA A 233 4.74 -21.29 -2.04
CA ALA A 233 5.18 -20.13 -1.28
C ALA A 233 4.32 -18.87 -1.48
N TYR A 234 3.58 -18.80 -2.58
CA TYR A 234 2.66 -17.69 -2.87
C TYR A 234 1.19 -17.98 -2.53
N LEU A 235 0.93 -19.07 -1.84
CA LEU A 235 -0.39 -19.33 -1.27
C LEU A 235 -0.50 -18.53 0.02
N GLY A 236 -1.20 -17.41 -0.02
CA GLY A 236 -1.48 -16.57 1.15
C GLY A 236 -2.97 -16.34 1.30
N ASN A 237 -3.41 -16.13 2.52
CA ASN A 237 -4.72 -15.54 2.74
C ASN A 237 -4.64 -14.06 2.38
N PHE A 238 -5.58 -13.59 1.59
CA PHE A 238 -5.68 -12.20 1.19
C PHE A 238 -7.12 -11.77 1.21
N SER A 239 -7.37 -10.63 1.84
CA SER A 239 -8.59 -9.86 1.72
C SER A 239 -8.19 -8.40 1.69
N ALA A 240 -8.48 -7.70 0.62
CA ALA A 240 -8.30 -6.25 0.61
C ALA A 240 -9.11 -5.62 1.75
N LEU A 241 -8.60 -4.55 2.32
CA LEU A 241 -9.25 -3.76 3.35
C LEU A 241 -9.19 -2.29 2.96
N CYS A 242 -10.35 -1.65 2.87
CA CYS A 242 -10.46 -0.21 2.67
C CYS A 242 -11.58 0.37 3.54
N THR A 243 -11.60 1.70 3.68
CA THR A 243 -12.54 2.39 4.58
C THR A 243 -12.99 3.73 3.99
N ASP A 244 -14.21 4.13 4.30
CA ASP A 244 -14.73 5.49 4.12
C ASP A 244 -14.75 6.30 5.45
N GLY A 245 -14.11 5.75 6.49
CA GLY A 245 -14.05 6.31 7.82
C GLY A 245 -15.18 5.81 8.75
N ASP A 246 -16.32 5.42 8.22
CA ASP A 246 -17.48 4.91 8.98
C ASP A 246 -17.66 3.39 8.85
N TYR A 247 -17.24 2.82 7.72
CA TYR A 247 -17.29 1.40 7.41
C TYR A 247 -15.93 0.89 6.99
N LEU A 248 -15.66 -0.38 7.35
CA LEU A 248 -14.57 -1.16 6.78
C LEU A 248 -15.14 -2.09 5.71
N TYR A 249 -14.55 -2.07 4.53
CA TYR A 249 -14.90 -2.94 3.43
C TYR A 249 -13.82 -3.98 3.21
N TYR A 250 -14.21 -5.23 3.16
CA TYR A 250 -13.31 -6.37 2.93
C TYR A 250 -14.04 -7.53 2.28
N HIS A 251 -13.32 -8.53 1.81
CA HIS A 251 -13.90 -9.62 1.06
C HIS A 251 -13.38 -11.00 1.47
N SER A 252 -14.16 -12.03 1.17
CA SER A 252 -13.71 -13.41 1.03
C SER A 252 -13.47 -13.74 -0.46
N ASP A 253 -13.27 -15.02 -0.79
CA ASP A 253 -13.14 -15.44 -2.18
C ASP A 253 -14.40 -15.14 -3.03
N SER A 254 -15.58 -15.00 -2.39
CA SER A 254 -16.86 -14.88 -3.09
C SER A 254 -17.83 -13.85 -2.52
N GLU A 255 -17.52 -13.22 -1.40
CA GLU A 255 -18.43 -12.31 -0.70
C GLU A 255 -17.72 -11.03 -0.28
N ILE A 256 -18.42 -9.88 -0.39
CA ILE A 256 -17.96 -8.60 0.12
C ILE A 256 -18.79 -8.22 1.35
N TYR A 257 -18.11 -7.68 2.34
CA TYR A 257 -18.67 -7.26 3.61
C TYR A 257 -18.41 -5.78 3.86
N ALA A 258 -19.38 -5.14 4.49
CA ALA A 258 -19.23 -3.85 5.16
C ALA A 258 -19.34 -4.08 6.68
N TYR A 259 -18.35 -3.61 7.44
CA TYR A 259 -18.36 -3.63 8.90
C TYR A 259 -18.62 -2.22 9.42
N ASP A 260 -19.76 -2.03 10.06
CA ASP A 260 -20.17 -0.76 10.66
C ASP A 260 -19.36 -0.50 11.93
N LEU A 261 -18.48 0.49 11.91
CA LEU A 261 -17.62 0.87 13.02
C LEU A 261 -18.38 1.42 14.22
N SER A 262 -19.58 1.99 14.01
CA SER A 262 -20.42 2.52 15.08
C SER A 262 -21.21 1.43 15.81
N ALA A 263 -21.67 0.43 15.06
CA ALA A 263 -22.50 -0.63 15.57
C ALA A 263 -21.72 -1.90 15.95
N GLY A 264 -20.48 -2.03 15.48
CA GLY A 264 -19.66 -3.24 15.64
C GLY A 264 -20.28 -4.45 14.92
N LYS A 265 -20.86 -4.24 13.73
CA LYS A 265 -21.63 -5.27 13.03
C LYS A 265 -21.23 -5.37 11.56
N LYS A 266 -21.09 -6.61 11.12
CA LYS A 266 -20.88 -6.99 9.73
C LYS A 266 -22.19 -7.15 8.98
N VAL A 267 -22.22 -6.60 7.75
CA VAL A 267 -23.26 -6.82 6.76
C VAL A 267 -22.63 -7.34 5.49
N LYS A 268 -23.15 -8.43 4.95
CA LYS A 268 -22.79 -8.89 3.61
C LYS A 268 -23.48 -8.01 2.58
N ILE A 269 -22.72 -7.39 1.70
CA ILE A 269 -23.22 -6.46 0.69
C ILE A 269 -23.23 -7.05 -0.72
N TYR A 270 -22.41 -8.10 -0.95
CA TYR A 270 -22.37 -8.78 -2.25
C TYR A 270 -21.99 -10.25 -2.13
N THR A 271 -22.43 -11.06 -3.10
CA THR A 271 -22.00 -12.44 -3.30
C THR A 271 -21.77 -12.66 -4.79
N CYS A 272 -20.59 -13.16 -5.16
CA CYS A 272 -20.23 -13.51 -6.53
C CYS A 272 -21.10 -14.66 -7.07
N GLU A 273 -21.21 -14.74 -8.40
CA GLU A 273 -21.70 -15.93 -9.07
C GLU A 273 -20.77 -17.13 -8.80
N GLU A 274 -21.32 -18.36 -8.84
CA GLU A 274 -20.60 -19.60 -8.46
C GLU A 274 -19.26 -19.82 -9.16
N THR A 275 -19.06 -19.23 -10.34
CA THR A 275 -17.83 -19.39 -11.14
C THR A 275 -16.85 -18.23 -11.00
N THR A 276 -17.18 -17.22 -10.20
CA THR A 276 -16.41 -15.98 -10.08
C THR A 276 -15.75 -15.89 -8.72
N THR A 277 -14.50 -15.45 -8.69
CA THR A 277 -13.71 -15.24 -7.48
C THR A 277 -13.30 -13.78 -7.36
N LEU A 278 -13.32 -13.23 -6.15
CA LEU A 278 -12.81 -11.89 -5.83
C LEU A 278 -11.29 -11.92 -5.66
N TYR A 279 -10.62 -10.93 -6.25
CA TYR A 279 -9.16 -10.82 -6.26
C TYR A 279 -8.64 -9.48 -5.74
N GLY A 280 -9.52 -8.53 -5.49
CA GLY A 280 -9.18 -7.22 -4.97
C GLY A 280 -10.39 -6.38 -4.65
N LEU A 281 -10.16 -5.32 -3.87
CA LEU A 281 -11.17 -4.35 -3.48
C LEU A 281 -10.49 -3.03 -3.18
N GLN A 282 -11.01 -1.94 -3.73
CA GLN A 282 -10.53 -0.58 -3.47
C GLN A 282 -11.69 0.38 -3.27
N LEU A 283 -11.42 1.47 -2.56
CA LEU A 283 -12.31 2.62 -2.51
C LEU A 283 -11.72 3.74 -3.37
N GLN A 284 -12.31 3.99 -4.53
CA GLN A 284 -11.87 5.00 -5.48
C GLN A 284 -12.89 6.15 -5.52
N GLU A 285 -12.46 7.38 -5.21
CA GLU A 285 -13.32 8.57 -5.19
C GLU A 285 -14.65 8.39 -4.43
N GLY A 286 -14.60 7.66 -3.31
CA GLY A 286 -15.78 7.33 -2.51
C GLY A 286 -16.65 6.21 -3.07
N GLN A 287 -16.17 5.51 -4.10
CA GLN A 287 -16.84 4.37 -4.72
C GLN A 287 -16.07 3.08 -4.42
N LEU A 288 -16.78 2.04 -4.05
CA LEU A 288 -16.18 0.74 -3.79
C LEU A 288 -16.09 -0.06 -5.10
N VAL A 289 -14.90 -0.39 -5.54
CA VAL A 289 -14.60 -1.16 -6.75
C VAL A 289 -14.10 -2.54 -6.35
N ALA A 290 -14.71 -3.58 -6.88
CA ALA A 290 -14.29 -4.95 -6.67
C ALA A 290 -13.74 -5.55 -7.96
N TYR A 291 -12.67 -6.31 -7.84
CA TYR A 291 -11.99 -6.97 -8.93
C TYR A 291 -12.26 -8.47 -8.87
N CYS A 292 -12.81 -9.02 -9.93
CA CYS A 292 -13.19 -10.43 -9.94
C CYS A 292 -12.99 -11.09 -11.31
N GLY A 293 -12.89 -12.40 -11.31
CA GLY A 293 -12.68 -13.19 -12.51
C GLY A 293 -13.08 -14.65 -12.36
N VAL A 294 -13.30 -15.31 -13.50
CA VAL A 294 -13.66 -16.73 -13.59
C VAL A 294 -12.47 -17.68 -13.58
N SER A 295 -11.25 -17.14 -13.62
CA SER A 295 -10.02 -17.91 -13.64
C SER A 295 -8.92 -17.12 -12.94
N PRO A 296 -7.99 -17.79 -12.26
CA PRO A 296 -6.83 -17.13 -11.68
C PRO A 296 -5.84 -16.58 -12.73
N ASN A 297 -6.23 -16.38 -13.98
CA ASN A 297 -5.37 -15.82 -15.01
C ASN A 297 -5.27 -14.30 -14.85
N VAL A 298 -4.08 -13.81 -14.55
CA VAL A 298 -3.76 -12.41 -14.22
C VAL A 298 -4.18 -11.40 -15.30
N ALA A 299 -4.29 -11.86 -16.56
CA ALA A 299 -4.66 -11.00 -17.70
C ALA A 299 -6.18 -10.81 -17.91
N ALA A 300 -7.02 -11.36 -17.06
CA ALA A 300 -8.45 -11.47 -17.32
C ALA A 300 -9.34 -11.07 -16.11
N PHE A 301 -8.90 -10.14 -15.27
CA PHE A 301 -9.80 -9.59 -14.26
C PHE A 301 -10.74 -8.60 -14.92
N SER A 302 -12.03 -8.83 -14.74
CA SER A 302 -13.05 -7.88 -15.14
C SER A 302 -13.62 -7.24 -13.88
N PRO A 303 -13.68 -5.94 -13.82
CA PRO A 303 -14.41 -5.24 -12.78
C PRO A 303 -15.89 -5.55 -12.87
N LEU A 304 -16.56 -5.54 -11.76
CA LEU A 304 -17.96 -5.89 -11.66
C LEU A 304 -18.74 -4.77 -10.95
N ASP A 305 -19.84 -4.34 -11.59
CA ASP A 305 -20.83 -3.47 -10.95
C ASP A 305 -21.52 -4.20 -9.82
N ILE A 306 -21.38 -3.72 -8.61
CA ILE A 306 -22.05 -4.31 -7.47
C ILE A 306 -23.08 -3.33 -6.92
N PRO A 307 -24.38 -3.62 -7.10
CA PRO A 307 -25.42 -2.85 -6.45
C PRO A 307 -25.38 -3.10 -4.94
N VAL A 308 -25.09 -2.08 -4.14
CA VAL A 308 -25.11 -2.20 -2.70
C VAL A 308 -26.49 -1.80 -2.16
N ASN A 309 -27.16 -2.76 -1.56
CA ASN A 309 -28.27 -2.48 -0.68
C ASN A 309 -27.75 -2.31 0.77
N LEU A 310 -27.14 -1.17 1.06
CA LEU A 310 -26.95 -0.76 2.44
C LEU A 310 -28.28 -0.27 3.02
N PRO A 311 -28.50 -0.41 4.33
CA PRO A 311 -29.64 0.22 5.00
C PRO A 311 -29.70 1.69 4.61
N ALA A 312 -30.88 2.26 4.48
CA ALA A 312 -31.27 3.51 3.82
C ALA A 312 -30.49 4.82 4.13
N TYR A 313 -29.30 4.74 4.69
CA TYR A 313 -28.48 5.88 5.10
C TYR A 313 -27.28 6.14 4.18
N TYR A 314 -26.95 5.23 3.25
CA TYR A 314 -25.73 5.33 2.47
C TYR A 314 -25.97 4.99 0.99
N THR A 315 -25.59 5.93 0.14
CA THR A 315 -25.51 5.70 -1.30
C THR A 315 -24.02 5.50 -1.63
N ILE A 316 -23.61 4.26 -1.80
CA ILE A 316 -22.33 3.94 -2.42
C ILE A 316 -22.59 3.79 -3.92
N THR A 317 -21.83 4.54 -4.71
CA THR A 317 -21.87 4.45 -6.16
C THR A 317 -20.71 3.56 -6.62
N TRP A 318 -20.97 2.58 -7.45
CA TRP A 318 -19.98 1.62 -7.94
C TRP A 318 -19.48 2.00 -9.33
N ILE A 319 -18.19 1.88 -9.58
CA ILE A 319 -17.62 1.99 -10.92
C ILE A 319 -17.18 0.61 -11.40
N VAL A 320 -17.45 0.32 -12.66
CA VAL A 320 -16.93 -0.83 -13.39
C VAL A 320 -15.75 -0.37 -14.21
N GLU A 321 -14.57 -0.88 -13.93
CA GLU A 321 -13.42 -0.64 -14.78
C GLU A 321 -13.56 -1.44 -16.09
N GLY A 322 -13.33 -0.78 -17.23
CA GLY A 322 -13.44 -1.39 -18.58
C GLY A 322 -14.54 -0.80 -19.46
N GLN A 323 -15.32 0.16 -18.96
CA GLN A 323 -16.12 1.03 -19.83
C GLN A 323 -15.47 2.42 -19.84
N GLU A 324 -15.06 2.88 -21.00
CA GLU A 324 -14.66 4.27 -21.24
C GLU A 324 -15.70 5.20 -20.65
N PRO A 325 -15.29 6.28 -19.92
CA PRO A 325 -16.23 7.28 -19.44
C PRO A 325 -16.91 7.93 -20.65
N TYR A 326 -18.21 7.91 -20.67
CA TYR A 326 -19.01 8.65 -21.66
C TYR A 326 -19.04 10.13 -21.34
#